data_6ef953225e1d26aee68f2b45eeff355d
#
_entry.id   6ef953225e1d26aee68f2b45eeff355d
#
_cell.length_a   1.000
_cell.length_b   1.000
_cell.length_c   1.000
_cell.angle_alpha   90.00
_cell.angle_beta   90.00
_cell.angle_gamma   90.00
#
_symmetry.space_group_name_H-M   'P 1'
#
loop_
_entity.id
_entity.type
_entity.pdbx_description
1 polymer ?
#
loop_
_entity_poly.entity_id
_entity_poly.type
_entity_poly.pdbx_seq_one_letter_code
_entity_poly.pdbx_strand_id
1 'polypeptide(L)'
;MGRILWAALVAIALLAPLAGLPGAAAAQARYTARTQGDVVQLRDARTDTVVSVLTPVSNAYEMVVKGHNVIRMPIKSVDEMRARPGLNGVPLLAPFANRLDETAFYANGQKYNFDLELGNVRGPVPIHGYVTGANAWKVVEAKADATGAWVTTRLEFWRIPQYMAQFPFAHTLTMTYKLADGALEVRTRIDNLASDPMPVAIGYHPYFQLTDSGRSDWTLSVPAKTHWVLDDRKVPTGQTEPATTFWGGDTAAIPLSRFNGKLIDDVFSDLERDAQGRGTVTMKGKTQSVSVTLGPKYRTVLVYSTPAPPPPPNPGQGGGGQNRAPAPPPVSTGPAIPLSATTGEPAPPERGFVAFEPMAGITNSMNAAHKGQYKELQSIPPGGSWEESFWVKPAGY
;
A
#
# COMPACT_ATOMS: atom_id res chain seq x y z
N MET A 1 56.76 44.44 -76.94
CA MET A 1 55.65 45.18 -76.29
C MET A 1 54.42 44.28 -76.31
N GLY A 2 54.16 43.51 -75.36
CA GLY A 2 53.03 42.59 -75.27
C GLY A 2 52.30 42.78 -73.98
N ARG A 3 51.02 43.13 -74.04
CA ARG A 3 50.14 43.29 -72.90
C ARG A 3 49.47 41.94 -72.62
N ILE A 4 49.66 41.41 -71.41
CA ILE A 4 48.98 40.22 -70.92
C ILE A 4 47.68 40.69 -70.25
N LEU A 5 46.53 40.21 -70.73
CA LEU A 5 45.21 40.39 -70.13
C LEU A 5 44.98 39.24 -69.16
N TRP A 6 44.68 39.58 -67.89
CA TRP A 6 44.21 38.63 -66.88
C TRP A 6 42.67 38.57 -66.93
N ALA A 7 42.11 37.40 -67.20
CA ALA A 7 40.67 37.13 -67.06
C ALA A 7 40.39 36.59 -65.71
N ALA A 8 39.59 37.32 -64.91
CA ALA A 8 39.13 36.88 -63.61
C ALA A 8 37.89 35.97 -63.79
N LEU A 9 38.02 34.69 -63.38
CA LEU A 9 36.89 33.77 -63.28
C LEU A 9 36.17 33.99 -61.91
N VAL A 10 34.94 34.47 -61.96
CA VAL A 10 34.04 34.55 -60.80
C VAL A 10 33.33 33.21 -60.68
N ALA A 11 33.67 32.44 -59.64
CA ALA A 11 32.94 31.22 -59.26
C ALA A 11 31.72 31.59 -58.44
N ILE A 12 30.52 31.41 -58.98
CA ILE A 12 29.27 31.54 -58.28
C ILE A 12 29.01 30.20 -57.49
N ALA A 13 29.20 30.22 -56.19
CA ALA A 13 28.84 29.12 -55.34
C ALA A 13 27.30 29.12 -55.13
N LEU A 14 26.60 28.15 -55.69
CA LEU A 14 25.21 27.88 -55.45
C LEU A 14 25.07 27.22 -54.00
N LEU A 15 24.64 28.00 -53.07
CA LEU A 15 24.21 27.49 -51.74
C LEU A 15 22.86 26.77 -51.90
N ALA A 16 22.88 25.44 -51.94
CA ALA A 16 21.68 24.64 -51.81
C ALA A 16 21.17 24.72 -50.34
N PRO A 17 19.85 24.92 -50.09
CA PRO A 17 19.33 24.87 -48.74
C PRO A 17 19.44 23.42 -48.21
N LEU A 18 20.15 23.21 -47.11
CA LEU A 18 20.09 21.98 -46.32
C LEU A 18 18.65 21.83 -45.80
N ALA A 19 17.87 20.98 -46.48
CA ALA A 19 16.60 20.51 -45.95
C ALA A 19 16.89 19.83 -44.63
N GLY A 20 16.45 20.44 -43.49
CA GLY A 20 16.58 19.88 -42.17
C GLY A 20 15.89 18.51 -42.14
N LEU A 21 16.65 17.47 -41.82
CA LEU A 21 16.10 16.16 -41.50
C LEU A 21 15.08 16.35 -40.38
N PRO A 22 13.86 15.79 -40.46
CA PRO A 22 12.92 15.83 -39.35
C PRO A 22 13.61 15.19 -38.14
N GLY A 23 13.79 15.99 -37.08
CA GLY A 23 14.36 15.51 -35.83
C GLY A 23 13.59 14.26 -35.40
N ALA A 24 14.30 13.15 -35.27
CA ALA A 24 13.71 11.93 -34.69
C ALA A 24 13.09 12.31 -33.34
N ALA A 25 11.76 12.30 -33.26
CA ALA A 25 11.07 12.47 -32.00
C ALA A 25 11.64 11.43 -31.03
N ALA A 26 12.31 11.88 -29.98
CA ALA A 26 12.88 10.98 -28.99
C ALA A 26 11.74 10.08 -28.49
N ALA A 27 11.86 8.78 -28.68
CA ALA A 27 10.86 7.83 -28.23
C ALA A 27 10.63 8.06 -26.74
N GLN A 28 9.40 8.39 -26.37
CA GLN A 28 9.06 8.66 -24.98
C GLN A 28 9.35 7.41 -24.14
N ALA A 29 10.15 7.57 -23.07
CA ALA A 29 10.51 6.45 -22.22
C ALA A 29 9.23 5.79 -21.66
N ARG A 30 9.16 4.46 -21.74
CA ARG A 30 8.01 3.70 -21.24
C ARG A 30 7.76 3.97 -19.78
N TYR A 31 8.82 3.91 -18.97
CA TYR A 31 8.76 4.14 -17.53
C TYR A 31 9.36 5.49 -17.17
N THR A 32 8.69 6.20 -16.27
CA THR A 32 9.23 7.45 -15.71
C THR A 32 8.97 7.52 -14.20
N ALA A 33 9.91 8.11 -13.47
CA ALA A 33 9.75 8.50 -12.07
C ALA A 33 9.95 10.02 -11.99
N ARG A 34 8.94 10.75 -11.59
CA ARG A 34 8.99 12.23 -11.50
C ARG A 34 8.70 12.65 -10.07
N THR A 35 9.55 13.52 -9.53
CA THR A 35 9.38 14.12 -8.20
C THR A 35 8.76 15.50 -8.34
N GLN A 36 7.70 15.75 -7.59
CA GLN A 36 7.07 17.06 -7.45
C GLN A 36 6.85 17.32 -5.94
N GLY A 37 7.66 18.19 -5.37
CA GLY A 37 7.71 18.37 -3.92
C GLY A 37 8.08 17.08 -3.21
N ASP A 38 7.22 16.59 -2.34
CA ASP A 38 7.36 15.34 -1.60
C ASP A 38 6.56 14.16 -2.20
N VAL A 39 6.01 14.35 -3.39
CA VAL A 39 5.34 13.30 -4.16
C VAL A 39 6.25 12.78 -5.26
N VAL A 40 6.35 11.46 -5.37
CA VAL A 40 6.97 10.78 -6.51
C VAL A 40 5.88 10.07 -7.31
N GLN A 41 5.79 10.42 -8.60
CA GLN A 41 4.90 9.75 -9.56
C GLN A 41 5.69 8.74 -10.39
N LEU A 42 5.25 7.49 -10.35
CA LEU A 42 5.75 6.39 -11.16
C LEU A 42 4.77 6.15 -12.31
N ARG A 43 5.25 6.14 -13.56
CA ARG A 43 4.39 5.94 -14.74
C ARG A 43 4.87 4.77 -15.60
N ASP A 44 3.92 3.95 -16.06
CA ASP A 44 4.08 3.03 -17.20
C ASP A 44 3.19 3.52 -18.36
N ALA A 45 3.82 4.11 -19.38
CA ALA A 45 3.12 4.69 -20.52
C ALA A 45 2.40 3.61 -21.38
N ARG A 46 2.88 2.36 -21.37
CA ARG A 46 2.29 1.27 -22.16
C ARG A 46 0.93 0.83 -21.61
N THR A 47 0.77 0.82 -20.30
CA THR A 47 -0.46 0.41 -19.63
C THR A 47 -1.32 1.60 -19.20
N ASP A 48 -0.84 2.82 -19.46
CA ASP A 48 -1.41 4.08 -18.97
C ASP A 48 -1.71 4.02 -17.48
N THR A 49 -0.69 3.60 -16.73
CA THR A 49 -0.76 3.47 -15.26
C THR A 49 0.14 4.49 -14.59
N VAL A 50 -0.39 5.15 -13.56
CA VAL A 50 0.35 6.08 -12.69
C VAL A 50 0.14 5.68 -11.25
N VAL A 51 1.24 5.62 -10.49
CA VAL A 51 1.23 5.44 -9.03
C VAL A 51 1.86 6.66 -8.40
N SER A 52 1.15 7.29 -7.45
CA SER A 52 1.65 8.45 -6.71
C SER A 52 1.98 8.06 -5.28
N VAL A 53 3.22 8.36 -4.86
CA VAL A 53 3.75 8.02 -3.54
C VAL A 53 4.05 9.31 -2.77
N LEU A 54 3.43 9.48 -1.60
CA LEU A 54 3.75 10.54 -0.65
C LEU A 54 4.93 10.07 0.22
N THR A 55 6.11 10.64 -0.03
CA THR A 55 7.38 10.11 0.49
C THR A 55 7.62 10.34 1.98
N PRO A 56 7.18 11.45 2.61
CA PRO A 56 7.39 11.65 4.05
C PRO A 56 6.70 10.62 4.94
N VAL A 57 5.61 10.02 4.46
CA VAL A 57 4.87 8.95 5.15
C VAL A 57 5.02 7.59 4.47
N SER A 58 5.82 7.52 3.41
CA SER A 58 6.05 6.32 2.60
C SER A 58 4.75 5.59 2.25
N ASN A 59 3.88 6.24 1.50
CA ASN A 59 2.56 5.69 1.20
C ASN A 59 2.17 5.95 -0.26
N ALA A 60 1.89 4.87 -1.01
CA ALA A 60 1.27 4.95 -2.32
C ALA A 60 -0.22 5.25 -2.13
N TYR A 61 -0.62 6.50 -2.36
CA TYR A 61 -1.96 6.95 -2.06
C TYR A 61 -2.94 6.84 -3.24
N GLU A 62 -2.43 6.65 -4.44
CA GLU A 62 -3.24 6.38 -5.63
C GLU A 62 -2.53 5.47 -6.62
N MET A 63 -3.33 4.69 -7.35
CA MET A 63 -2.92 3.92 -8.53
C MET A 63 -4.00 4.13 -9.60
N VAL A 64 -3.68 4.95 -10.59
CA VAL A 64 -4.60 5.32 -11.67
C VAL A 64 -4.27 4.51 -12.92
N VAL A 65 -5.26 3.82 -13.47
CA VAL A 65 -5.16 3.03 -14.71
C VAL A 65 -6.17 3.57 -15.71
N LYS A 66 -5.70 4.11 -16.82
CA LYS A 66 -6.54 4.72 -17.87
C LYS A 66 -7.60 5.69 -17.30
N GLY A 67 -7.21 6.51 -16.33
CA GLY A 67 -8.07 7.51 -15.68
C GLY A 67 -8.92 6.99 -14.51
N HIS A 68 -8.85 5.70 -14.16
CA HIS A 68 -9.60 5.12 -13.05
C HIS A 68 -8.69 4.84 -11.85
N ASN A 69 -8.99 5.39 -10.68
CA ASN A 69 -8.23 5.09 -9.47
C ASN A 69 -8.68 3.74 -8.88
N VAL A 70 -7.73 2.81 -8.77
CA VAL A 70 -7.92 1.46 -8.24
C VAL A 70 -7.91 1.47 -6.70
N ILE A 71 -7.13 2.38 -6.11
CA ILE A 71 -7.07 2.58 -4.66
C ILE A 71 -8.17 3.56 -4.26
N ARG A 72 -9.03 3.16 -3.32
CA ARG A 72 -10.06 4.04 -2.79
C ARG A 72 -9.41 5.17 -1.98
N MET A 73 -9.63 6.41 -2.41
CA MET A 73 -9.08 7.59 -1.77
C MET A 73 -10.24 8.52 -1.38
N PRO A 74 -10.70 8.50 -0.11
CA PRO A 74 -11.84 9.32 0.34
C PRO A 74 -11.47 10.78 0.61
N ILE A 75 -10.18 11.13 0.57
CA ILE A 75 -9.67 12.48 0.78
C ILE A 75 -9.49 13.23 -0.55
N LYS A 76 -9.48 14.55 -0.49
CA LYS A 76 -9.58 15.42 -1.68
C LYS A 76 -8.25 16.00 -2.14
N SER A 77 -7.22 15.95 -1.30
CA SER A 77 -5.93 16.55 -1.63
C SER A 77 -4.76 15.84 -0.95
N VAL A 78 -3.57 16.02 -1.51
CA VAL A 78 -2.33 15.55 -0.90
C VAL A 78 -2.06 16.24 0.43
N ASP A 79 -2.48 17.50 0.60
CA ASP A 79 -2.33 18.23 1.87
C ASP A 79 -3.20 17.62 2.98
N GLU A 80 -4.40 17.18 2.63
CA GLU A 80 -5.25 16.42 3.56
C GLU A 80 -4.60 15.08 3.93
N MET A 81 -4.00 14.38 2.95
CA MET A 81 -3.23 13.15 3.19
C MET A 81 -2.02 13.38 4.11
N ARG A 82 -1.28 14.49 3.93
CA ARG A 82 -0.17 14.86 4.83
C ARG A 82 -0.64 15.12 6.25
N ALA A 83 -1.73 15.88 6.38
CA ALA A 83 -2.27 16.25 7.69
C ALA A 83 -2.85 15.04 8.45
N ARG A 84 -3.42 14.09 7.74
CA ARG A 84 -4.11 12.92 8.29
C ARG A 84 -3.97 11.71 7.36
N PRO A 85 -2.78 11.08 7.29
CA PRO A 85 -2.58 9.90 6.44
C PRO A 85 -3.54 8.75 6.84
N GLY A 86 -3.73 8.49 8.12
CA GLY A 86 -4.63 7.46 8.62
C GLY A 86 -4.44 6.13 7.89
N LEU A 87 -5.56 5.47 7.53
CA LEU A 87 -5.55 4.23 6.74
C LEU A 87 -5.82 4.48 5.25
N ASN A 88 -5.48 5.67 4.72
CA ASN A 88 -5.64 5.97 3.30
C ASN A 88 -4.46 5.43 2.48
N GLY A 89 -4.70 5.12 1.20
CA GLY A 89 -3.65 4.60 0.32
C GLY A 89 -3.28 3.15 0.60
N VAL A 90 -1.98 2.89 0.66
CA VAL A 90 -1.36 1.59 0.98
C VAL A 90 -0.54 1.72 2.27
N PRO A 91 -1.18 1.93 3.42
CA PRO A 91 -0.49 2.20 4.68
C PRO A 91 0.22 0.97 5.21
N LEU A 92 1.47 1.13 5.66
CA LEU A 92 2.19 0.13 6.42
C LEU A 92 1.67 0.12 7.87
N LEU A 93 1.24 -1.04 8.34
CA LEU A 93 0.83 -1.29 9.72
C LEU A 93 2.02 -1.86 10.49
N ALA A 94 2.68 -1.05 11.29
CA ALA A 94 3.87 -1.44 12.04
C ALA A 94 3.90 -0.70 13.41
N PRO A 95 4.51 -1.33 14.43
CA PRO A 95 5.21 -2.61 14.44
C PRO A 95 4.30 -3.84 14.40
N PHE A 96 2.98 -3.67 14.44
CA PHE A 96 2.01 -4.76 14.33
C PHE A 96 0.81 -4.35 13.46
N ALA A 97 0.27 -5.34 12.75
CA ALA A 97 -0.96 -5.20 11.99
C ALA A 97 -2.17 -5.58 12.83
N ASN A 98 -3.30 -4.94 12.53
CA ASN A 98 -4.58 -5.19 13.16
C ASN A 98 -4.54 -5.03 14.70
N ARG A 99 -5.37 -5.77 15.45
CA ARG A 99 -5.62 -5.58 16.88
C ARG A 99 -4.69 -6.42 17.75
N LEU A 100 -4.46 -5.95 18.97
CA LEU A 100 -3.95 -6.76 20.07
C LEU A 100 -5.10 -7.01 21.07
N ASP A 101 -5.03 -8.06 21.85
CA ASP A 101 -6.05 -8.42 22.84
C ASP A 101 -5.83 -7.76 24.21
N GLU A 102 -4.67 -7.17 24.41
CA GLU A 102 -4.31 -6.38 25.60
C GLU A 102 -3.43 -5.18 25.22
N THR A 103 -3.17 -4.29 26.19
CA THR A 103 -2.32 -3.09 26.01
C THR A 103 -0.83 -3.41 26.08
N ALA A 104 -0.45 -4.59 25.62
CA ALA A 104 0.91 -5.10 25.64
C ALA A 104 1.13 -6.12 24.53
N PHE A 105 2.39 -6.42 24.25
CA PHE A 105 2.79 -7.58 23.45
C PHE A 105 3.88 -8.38 24.15
N TYR A 106 4.11 -9.61 23.68
CA TYR A 106 5.14 -10.50 24.19
C TYR A 106 6.15 -10.84 23.11
N ALA A 107 7.41 -10.79 23.47
CA ALA A 107 8.53 -11.23 22.65
C ALA A 107 9.68 -11.71 23.53
N ASN A 108 10.42 -12.74 23.10
CA ASN A 108 11.59 -13.27 23.80
C ASN A 108 11.32 -13.59 25.32
N GLY A 109 10.11 -14.04 25.62
CA GLY A 109 9.70 -14.36 27.00
C GLY A 109 9.40 -13.13 27.88
N GLN A 110 9.41 -11.92 27.34
CA GLN A 110 9.15 -10.68 28.08
C GLN A 110 7.84 -10.03 27.64
N LYS A 111 7.22 -9.28 28.56
CA LYS A 111 6.05 -8.45 28.31
C LYS A 111 6.46 -6.99 28.08
N TYR A 112 5.95 -6.39 27.02
CA TYR A 112 6.16 -4.99 26.65
C TYR A 112 4.82 -4.26 26.66
N ASN A 113 4.67 -3.25 27.53
CA ASN A 113 3.43 -2.48 27.62
C ASN A 113 3.43 -1.32 26.60
N PHE A 114 2.26 -1.02 26.04
CA PHE A 114 2.04 0.13 25.19
C PHE A 114 1.55 1.34 25.96
N ASP A 115 2.01 2.50 25.55
CA ASP A 115 1.37 3.76 25.86
C ASP A 115 0.29 4.04 24.79
N LEU A 116 -0.97 4.02 25.20
CA LEU A 116 -2.10 4.16 24.29
C LEU A 116 -2.24 5.56 23.67
N GLU A 117 -1.52 6.55 24.18
CA GLU A 117 -1.51 7.90 23.59
C GLU A 117 -0.70 7.97 22.31
N LEU A 118 0.23 7.03 22.11
CA LEU A 118 1.15 7.05 20.97
C LEU A 118 0.62 6.32 19.73
N GLY A 119 -0.13 5.25 19.87
CA GLY A 119 -0.61 4.41 18.79
C GLY A 119 -2.07 4.64 18.40
N ASN A 120 -2.56 3.86 17.44
CA ASN A 120 -3.97 3.76 17.15
C ASN A 120 -4.67 2.92 18.22
N VAL A 121 -5.81 3.38 18.68
CA VAL A 121 -6.60 2.69 19.69
C VAL A 121 -8.04 2.54 19.22
N ARG A 122 -8.60 1.33 19.43
CA ARG A 122 -10.03 1.08 19.26
C ARG A 122 -10.54 0.43 20.54
N GLY A 123 -11.34 1.17 21.30
CA GLY A 123 -11.73 0.77 22.66
C GLY A 123 -10.50 0.73 23.57
N PRO A 124 -10.34 -0.32 24.40
CA PRO A 124 -9.27 -0.42 25.40
C PRO A 124 -7.97 -1.04 24.83
N VAL A 125 -7.88 -1.35 23.54
CA VAL A 125 -6.77 -2.10 22.95
C VAL A 125 -6.15 -1.39 21.76
N PRO A 126 -4.83 -1.57 21.52
CA PRO A 126 -4.13 -1.02 20.37
C PRO A 126 -4.58 -1.66 19.05
N ILE A 127 -4.52 -0.88 17.95
CA ILE A 127 -4.81 -1.33 16.60
C ILE A 127 -3.84 -0.67 15.60
N HIS A 128 -3.30 -1.47 14.67
CA HIS A 128 -2.49 -1.04 13.51
C HIS A 128 -1.14 -0.36 13.84
N GLY A 129 -0.65 -0.52 15.06
CA GLY A 129 0.59 0.13 15.47
C GLY A 129 0.52 1.66 15.37
N TYR A 130 1.65 2.31 15.05
CA TYR A 130 1.74 3.77 15.07
C TYR A 130 2.63 4.35 13.94
N VAL A 131 3.13 3.51 13.03
CA VAL A 131 4.01 3.96 11.94
C VAL A 131 3.25 4.59 10.77
N THR A 132 1.95 4.35 10.63
CA THR A 132 1.13 4.91 9.54
C THR A 132 1.16 6.43 9.44
N GLY A 133 1.34 7.13 10.58
CA GLY A 133 1.50 8.59 10.66
C GLY A 133 2.94 9.07 10.76
N ALA A 134 3.93 8.18 10.67
CA ALA A 134 5.33 8.56 10.76
C ALA A 134 5.76 9.40 9.56
N ASN A 135 6.15 10.64 9.79
CA ASN A 135 6.59 11.60 8.76
C ASN A 135 8.11 11.73 8.65
N ALA A 136 8.85 10.77 9.19
CA ALA A 136 10.32 10.76 9.26
C ALA A 136 10.97 9.91 8.15
N TRP A 137 10.20 9.44 7.19
CA TRP A 137 10.74 8.70 6.06
C TRP A 137 11.57 9.58 5.15
N LYS A 138 12.68 9.04 4.65
CA LYS A 138 13.57 9.72 3.72
C LYS A 138 13.65 8.98 2.41
N VAL A 139 13.63 9.71 1.30
CA VAL A 139 13.87 9.14 -0.03
C VAL A 139 15.31 8.66 -0.12
N VAL A 140 15.50 7.40 -0.47
CA VAL A 140 16.81 6.80 -0.79
C VAL A 140 17.11 6.97 -2.26
N GLU A 141 16.11 6.66 -3.11
CA GLU A 141 16.20 6.86 -4.56
C GLU A 141 14.80 6.95 -5.19
N ALA A 142 14.73 7.62 -6.35
CA ALA A 142 13.57 7.61 -7.24
C ALA A 142 14.11 7.52 -8.67
N LYS A 143 13.82 6.43 -9.38
CA LYS A 143 14.42 6.11 -10.67
C LYS A 143 13.44 5.38 -11.60
N ALA A 144 13.79 5.35 -12.87
CA ALA A 144 13.15 4.50 -13.87
C ALA A 144 14.19 3.98 -14.86
N ASP A 145 13.99 2.76 -15.34
CA ASP A 145 14.77 2.14 -16.41
C ASP A 145 13.87 1.28 -17.33
N ALA A 146 14.46 0.41 -18.12
CA ALA A 146 13.72 -0.49 -19.01
C ALA A 146 12.85 -1.53 -18.26
N THR A 147 13.11 -1.77 -16.97
CA THR A 147 12.42 -2.78 -16.14
C THR A 147 11.29 -2.22 -15.29
N GLY A 148 11.19 -0.89 -15.16
CA GLY A 148 10.15 -0.25 -14.35
C GLY A 148 10.52 1.14 -13.86
N ALA A 149 9.59 1.73 -13.09
CA ALA A 149 9.82 2.95 -12.32
C ALA A 149 9.65 2.64 -10.84
N TRP A 150 10.51 3.21 -9.98
CA TRP A 150 10.43 2.96 -8.53
C TRP A 150 10.86 4.15 -7.69
N VAL A 151 10.38 4.14 -6.46
CA VAL A 151 10.87 4.98 -5.37
C VAL A 151 11.14 4.13 -4.15
N THR A 152 12.27 4.34 -3.52
CA THR A 152 12.68 3.69 -2.26
C THR A 152 12.77 4.74 -1.17
N THR A 153 12.14 4.46 -0.03
CA THR A 153 12.16 5.29 1.17
C THR A 153 12.64 4.48 2.36
N ARG A 154 13.21 5.15 3.37
CA ARG A 154 13.75 4.53 4.57
C ARG A 154 13.35 5.29 5.82
N LEU A 155 12.93 4.55 6.86
CA LEU A 155 12.69 5.03 8.20
C LEU A 155 13.72 4.41 9.16
N GLU A 156 14.49 5.24 9.84
CA GLU A 156 15.36 4.82 10.93
C GLU A 156 14.54 4.80 12.22
N PHE A 157 13.78 3.74 12.45
CA PHE A 157 12.87 3.60 13.59
C PHE A 157 13.59 3.83 14.92
N TRP A 158 14.81 3.33 15.05
CA TRP A 158 15.64 3.46 16.23
C TRP A 158 16.00 4.92 16.63
N ARG A 159 15.83 5.87 15.70
CA ARG A 159 16.06 7.30 15.96
C ARG A 159 14.85 8.01 16.56
N ILE A 160 13.74 7.33 16.72
CA ILE A 160 12.50 7.93 17.24
C ILE A 160 12.27 7.41 18.66
N PRO A 161 12.63 8.19 19.70
CA PRO A 161 12.59 7.70 21.09
C PRO A 161 11.21 7.21 21.52
N GLN A 162 10.14 7.90 21.09
CA GLN A 162 8.75 7.52 21.39
C GLN A 162 8.40 6.13 20.83
N TYR A 163 8.92 5.79 19.64
CA TYR A 163 8.70 4.47 19.03
C TYR A 163 9.51 3.40 19.75
N MET A 164 10.77 3.70 20.07
CA MET A 164 11.65 2.80 20.82
C MET A 164 11.14 2.51 22.22
N ALA A 165 10.49 3.47 22.89
CA ALA A 165 9.88 3.26 24.20
C ALA A 165 8.74 2.21 24.17
N GLN A 166 8.08 2.04 23.02
CA GLN A 166 6.94 1.15 22.85
C GLN A 166 7.32 -0.19 22.23
N PHE A 167 8.30 -0.19 21.32
CA PHE A 167 8.80 -1.37 20.64
C PHE A 167 10.34 -1.33 20.63
N PRO A 168 11.00 -1.80 21.71
CA PRO A 168 12.41 -1.56 21.97
C PRO A 168 13.35 -2.45 21.16
N PHE A 169 13.03 -2.67 19.90
CA PHE A 169 13.89 -3.34 18.93
C PHE A 169 14.42 -2.29 17.94
N ALA A 170 15.67 -1.92 18.06
CA ALA A 170 16.31 -1.01 17.13
C ALA A 170 16.29 -1.62 15.72
N HIS A 171 15.70 -0.94 14.75
CA HIS A 171 15.61 -1.43 13.38
C HIS A 171 15.45 -0.30 12.37
N THR A 172 15.63 -0.63 11.10
CA THR A 172 15.25 0.23 9.97
C THR A 172 14.17 -0.43 9.15
N LEU A 173 13.29 0.39 8.61
CA LEU A 173 12.29 -0.01 7.62
C LEU A 173 12.68 0.61 6.28
N THR A 174 12.76 -0.19 5.23
CA THR A 174 12.97 0.27 3.85
C THR A 174 11.82 -0.19 3.00
N MET A 175 11.15 0.77 2.34
CA MET A 175 10.01 0.52 1.46
C MET A 175 10.38 0.85 0.03
N THR A 176 10.08 -0.05 -0.90
CA THR A 176 10.20 0.21 -2.34
C THR A 176 8.85 0.01 -3.00
N TYR A 177 8.38 1.05 -3.68
CA TYR A 177 7.22 1.01 -4.57
C TYR A 177 7.75 0.93 -6.00
N LYS A 178 7.47 -0.16 -6.72
CA LYS A 178 7.91 -0.35 -8.10
C LYS A 178 6.71 -0.59 -9.02
N LEU A 179 6.58 0.23 -10.04
CA LEU A 179 5.60 0.05 -11.11
C LEU A 179 6.29 -0.62 -12.31
N ALA A 180 5.82 -1.81 -12.69
CA ALA A 180 6.28 -2.54 -13.85
C ALA A 180 5.12 -3.32 -14.48
N ASP A 181 4.98 -3.26 -15.81
CA ASP A 181 3.92 -3.96 -16.56
C ASP A 181 2.51 -3.73 -16.01
N GLY A 182 2.25 -2.48 -15.56
CA GLY A 182 0.98 -2.08 -14.96
C GLY A 182 0.68 -2.73 -13.60
N ALA A 183 1.66 -3.37 -12.96
CA ALA A 183 1.56 -3.89 -11.60
C ALA A 183 2.39 -3.03 -10.64
N LEU A 184 1.83 -2.73 -9.47
CA LEU A 184 2.54 -2.11 -8.36
C LEU A 184 3.09 -3.20 -7.44
N GLU A 185 4.40 -3.31 -7.33
CA GLU A 185 5.08 -4.05 -6.27
C GLU A 185 5.29 -3.13 -5.06
N VAL A 186 4.94 -3.61 -3.88
CA VAL A 186 5.26 -3.00 -2.60
C VAL A 186 6.19 -3.94 -1.86
N ARG A 187 7.47 -3.56 -1.76
CA ARG A 187 8.51 -4.35 -1.09
C ARG A 187 8.88 -3.69 0.22
N THR A 188 8.95 -4.49 1.27
CA THR A 188 9.35 -4.07 2.61
C THR A 188 10.56 -4.86 3.04
N ARG A 189 11.58 -4.13 3.51
CA ARG A 189 12.75 -4.70 4.17
C ARG A 189 12.86 -4.14 5.58
N ILE A 190 13.13 -5.02 6.54
CA ILE A 190 13.38 -4.69 7.94
C ILE A 190 14.77 -5.20 8.28
N ASP A 191 15.65 -4.32 8.74
CA ASP A 191 16.97 -4.70 9.25
C ASP A 191 16.97 -4.57 10.77
N ASN A 192 17.13 -5.69 11.48
CA ASN A 192 17.20 -5.73 12.93
C ASN A 192 18.60 -5.30 13.40
N LEU A 193 18.67 -4.18 14.09
CA LEU A 193 19.89 -3.61 14.69
C LEU A 193 19.96 -3.86 16.20
N ALA A 194 18.97 -4.52 16.78
CA ALA A 194 18.93 -4.87 18.20
C ALA A 194 19.81 -6.10 18.49
N SER A 195 20.16 -6.27 19.77
CA SER A 195 20.86 -7.46 20.27
C SER A 195 19.95 -8.69 20.42
N ASP A 196 18.64 -8.50 20.34
CA ASP A 196 17.65 -9.55 20.53
C ASP A 196 16.91 -9.88 19.23
N PRO A 197 16.37 -11.10 19.09
CA PRO A 197 15.48 -11.45 17.98
C PRO A 197 14.24 -10.54 17.99
N MET A 198 13.93 -9.91 16.85
CA MET A 198 12.83 -8.99 16.70
C MET A 198 11.61 -9.70 16.08
N PRO A 199 10.42 -9.68 16.71
CA PRO A 199 9.22 -10.27 16.12
C PRO A 199 8.74 -9.48 14.89
N VAL A 200 8.16 -10.17 13.90
CA VAL A 200 7.60 -9.56 12.69
C VAL A 200 6.09 -9.78 12.69
N ALA A 201 5.36 -8.71 12.94
CA ALA A 201 3.90 -8.71 13.01
C ALA A 201 3.27 -7.63 12.11
N ILE A 202 4.00 -7.14 11.11
CA ILE A 202 3.57 -6.08 10.21
C ILE A 202 2.50 -6.55 9.22
N GLY A 203 1.81 -5.57 8.61
CA GLY A 203 0.89 -5.77 7.50
C GLY A 203 0.58 -4.47 6.77
N TYR A 204 -0.42 -4.53 5.90
CA TYR A 204 -0.88 -3.41 5.09
C TYR A 204 -2.40 -3.35 5.08
N HIS A 205 -2.98 -2.17 4.82
CA HIS A 205 -4.43 -1.99 4.78
C HIS A 205 -4.89 -1.20 3.54
N PRO A 206 -4.57 -1.66 2.32
CA PRO A 206 -5.03 -1.00 1.12
C PRO A 206 -6.53 -1.23 0.90
N TYR A 207 -7.24 -0.19 0.52
CA TYR A 207 -8.64 -0.26 0.11
C TYR A 207 -8.74 -0.21 -1.40
N PHE A 208 -9.38 -1.20 -2.00
CA PHE A 208 -9.57 -1.29 -3.45
C PHE A 208 -11.02 -1.02 -3.83
N GLN A 209 -11.19 -0.44 -5.02
CA GLN A 209 -12.49 -0.18 -5.64
C GLN A 209 -12.49 -0.54 -7.12
N LEU A 210 -13.66 -0.90 -7.65
CA LEU A 210 -13.90 -1.01 -9.08
C LEU A 210 -14.85 0.11 -9.50
N THR A 211 -14.72 0.58 -10.74
CA THR A 211 -15.49 1.71 -11.26
C THR A 211 -16.60 1.27 -12.23
N ASP A 212 -16.60 -0.01 -12.62
CA ASP A 212 -17.57 -0.61 -13.57
C ASP A 212 -18.86 -1.13 -12.91
N SER A 213 -18.88 -1.28 -11.59
CA SER A 213 -20.01 -1.87 -10.86
C SER A 213 -19.96 -1.51 -9.37
N GLY A 214 -21.01 -1.81 -8.63
CA GLY A 214 -21.09 -1.67 -7.19
C GLY A 214 -20.70 -2.96 -6.45
N ARG A 215 -20.47 -2.86 -5.13
CA ARG A 215 -20.03 -3.95 -4.26
C ARG A 215 -20.91 -5.22 -4.36
N SER A 216 -22.22 -5.05 -4.49
CA SER A 216 -23.15 -6.19 -4.59
C SER A 216 -22.94 -7.04 -5.84
N ASP A 217 -22.34 -6.47 -6.89
CA ASP A 217 -22.05 -7.17 -8.14
C ASP A 217 -20.65 -7.79 -8.15
N TRP A 218 -19.84 -7.55 -7.10
CA TRP A 218 -18.47 -8.04 -7.08
C TRP A 218 -18.39 -9.47 -6.59
N THR A 219 -17.42 -10.18 -7.15
CA THR A 219 -17.06 -11.53 -6.74
C THR A 219 -15.63 -11.52 -6.23
N LEU A 220 -15.39 -12.14 -5.08
CA LEU A 220 -14.06 -12.34 -4.54
C LEU A 220 -13.55 -13.75 -4.85
N SER A 221 -12.23 -13.87 -4.99
CA SER A 221 -11.50 -15.12 -4.90
C SER A 221 -10.51 -14.99 -3.74
N VAL A 222 -10.68 -15.82 -2.73
CA VAL A 222 -9.80 -15.89 -1.54
C VAL A 222 -9.44 -17.36 -1.34
N PRO A 223 -8.53 -17.91 -2.16
CA PRO A 223 -8.19 -19.35 -2.14
C PRO A 223 -7.33 -19.68 -0.91
N ALA A 224 -7.92 -19.57 0.26
CA ALA A 224 -7.39 -19.93 1.57
C ALA A 224 -8.09 -21.19 2.08
N LYS A 225 -7.38 -22.02 2.85
CA LYS A 225 -7.94 -23.22 3.45
C LYS A 225 -8.53 -22.95 4.83
N THR A 226 -7.94 -22.01 5.56
CA THR A 226 -8.21 -21.77 6.99
C THR A 226 -8.79 -20.38 7.23
N HIS A 227 -9.88 -20.32 7.96
CA HIS A 227 -10.45 -19.12 8.59
C HIS A 227 -10.16 -19.17 10.10
N TRP A 228 -9.70 -18.07 10.67
CA TRP A 228 -9.47 -17.89 12.10
C TRP A 228 -10.73 -17.40 12.77
N VAL A 229 -11.26 -18.17 13.73
CA VAL A 229 -12.45 -17.81 14.50
C VAL A 229 -12.14 -16.63 15.40
N LEU A 230 -12.90 -15.54 15.26
CA LEU A 230 -12.70 -14.29 15.99
C LEU A 230 -13.69 -14.14 17.14
N ASP A 231 -13.26 -13.51 18.23
CA ASP A 231 -14.16 -13.04 19.30
C ASP A 231 -14.93 -11.76 18.88
N ASP A 232 -15.79 -11.26 19.75
CA ASP A 232 -16.59 -10.04 19.51
C ASP A 232 -15.72 -8.77 19.31
N ARG A 233 -14.46 -8.80 19.76
CA ARG A 233 -13.47 -7.73 19.56
C ARG A 233 -12.69 -7.88 18.26
N LYS A 234 -13.01 -8.91 17.48
CA LYS A 234 -12.31 -9.27 16.24
C LYS A 234 -10.85 -9.70 16.47
N VAL A 235 -10.61 -10.41 17.56
CA VAL A 235 -9.32 -11.02 17.90
C VAL A 235 -9.44 -12.54 17.74
N PRO A 236 -8.46 -13.24 17.14
CA PRO A 236 -8.46 -14.69 17.02
C PRO A 236 -8.54 -15.39 18.37
N THR A 237 -9.46 -16.34 18.50
CA THR A 237 -9.64 -17.15 19.70
C THR A 237 -8.60 -18.28 19.84
N GLY A 238 -7.80 -18.51 18.81
CA GLY A 238 -6.92 -19.66 18.66
C GLY A 238 -7.60 -20.85 17.98
N GLN A 239 -8.92 -20.78 17.74
CA GLN A 239 -9.66 -21.78 16.97
C GLN A 239 -9.66 -21.42 15.47
N THR A 240 -9.74 -22.44 14.65
CA THR A 240 -9.83 -22.31 13.19
C THR A 240 -10.95 -23.18 12.65
N GLU A 241 -11.46 -22.81 11.49
CA GLU A 241 -12.40 -23.60 10.70
C GLU A 241 -12.01 -23.59 9.22
N PRO A 242 -12.54 -24.48 8.37
CA PRO A 242 -12.38 -24.37 6.93
C PRO A 242 -12.88 -23.02 6.41
N ALA A 243 -12.10 -22.34 5.56
CA ALA A 243 -12.51 -21.08 4.97
C ALA A 243 -13.82 -21.22 4.15
N THR A 244 -14.09 -22.40 3.60
CA THR A 244 -15.35 -22.73 2.93
C THR A 244 -16.57 -22.65 3.86
N THR A 245 -16.41 -22.90 5.15
CA THR A 245 -17.47 -22.75 6.17
C THR A 245 -17.85 -21.29 6.30
N PHE A 246 -16.87 -20.42 6.51
CA PHE A 246 -17.10 -18.97 6.62
C PHE A 246 -17.74 -18.38 5.35
N TRP A 247 -17.21 -18.74 4.19
CA TRP A 247 -17.70 -18.20 2.89
C TRP A 247 -19.02 -18.84 2.45
N GLY A 248 -19.44 -19.95 3.06
CA GLY A 248 -20.64 -20.69 2.68
C GLY A 248 -20.47 -21.40 1.33
N GLY A 249 -19.27 -21.92 1.05
CA GLY A 249 -18.96 -22.68 -0.19
C GLY A 249 -17.60 -22.36 -0.79
N ASP A 250 -17.54 -22.30 -2.13
CA ASP A 250 -16.31 -22.11 -2.90
C ASP A 250 -15.58 -20.80 -2.54
N THR A 251 -14.28 -20.89 -2.31
CA THR A 251 -13.41 -19.75 -2.01
C THR A 251 -12.88 -19.05 -3.27
N ALA A 252 -13.04 -19.65 -4.45
CA ALA A 252 -12.60 -19.09 -5.73
C ALA A 252 -13.64 -18.15 -6.36
N ALA A 253 -14.92 -18.23 -5.93
CA ALA A 253 -16.01 -17.45 -6.51
C ALA A 253 -17.04 -17.02 -5.44
N ILE A 254 -16.68 -16.08 -4.58
CA ILE A 254 -17.50 -15.60 -3.45
C ILE A 254 -18.27 -14.37 -3.89
N PRO A 255 -19.59 -14.43 -4.16
CA PRO A 255 -20.37 -13.26 -4.50
C PRO A 255 -20.58 -12.38 -3.26
N LEU A 256 -20.16 -11.11 -3.32
CA LEU A 256 -20.30 -10.18 -2.20
C LEU A 256 -21.75 -9.84 -1.87
N SER A 257 -22.70 -10.13 -2.77
CA SER A 257 -24.15 -10.05 -2.50
C SER A 257 -24.59 -10.91 -1.30
N ARG A 258 -23.91 -12.03 -1.02
CA ARG A 258 -24.16 -12.86 0.18
C ARG A 258 -23.91 -12.12 1.49
N PHE A 259 -23.10 -11.07 1.43
CA PHE A 259 -22.69 -10.25 2.58
C PHE A 259 -23.31 -8.86 2.55
N ASN A 260 -24.43 -8.68 1.84
CA ASN A 260 -25.19 -7.45 1.90
C ASN A 260 -25.71 -7.21 3.32
N GLY A 261 -25.43 -6.02 3.86
CA GLY A 261 -25.74 -5.68 5.26
C GLY A 261 -24.80 -6.30 6.31
N LYS A 262 -23.81 -7.09 5.91
CA LYS A 262 -22.85 -7.72 6.84
C LYS A 262 -21.45 -7.14 6.67
N LEU A 263 -20.77 -6.94 7.81
CA LEU A 263 -19.34 -6.62 7.86
C LEU A 263 -18.54 -7.90 7.62
N ILE A 264 -17.56 -7.82 6.72
CA ILE A 264 -16.44 -8.76 6.63
C ILE A 264 -15.24 -8.06 7.29
N ASP A 265 -14.62 -8.70 8.27
CA ASP A 265 -13.43 -8.24 8.98
C ASP A 265 -12.75 -9.48 9.57
N ASP A 266 -12.23 -10.33 8.67
CA ASP A 266 -11.90 -11.71 8.98
C ASP A 266 -10.56 -12.14 8.37
N VAL A 267 -9.83 -13.03 9.08
CA VAL A 267 -8.45 -13.44 8.80
C VAL A 267 -8.43 -14.84 8.22
N PHE A 268 -7.67 -14.98 7.11
CA PHE A 268 -7.50 -16.25 6.39
C PHE A 268 -6.02 -16.59 6.26
N SER A 269 -5.69 -17.88 6.43
CA SER A 269 -4.35 -18.43 6.24
C SER A 269 -4.37 -19.65 5.32
N ASP A 270 -3.18 -20.26 5.13
CA ASP A 270 -3.00 -21.42 4.25
C ASP A 270 -3.51 -21.14 2.83
N LEU A 271 -3.08 -19.98 2.30
CA LEU A 271 -3.37 -19.59 0.93
C LEU A 271 -2.82 -20.63 -0.05
N GLU A 272 -3.59 -20.97 -1.07
CA GLU A 272 -3.08 -21.72 -2.21
C GLU A 272 -1.97 -20.88 -2.88
N ARG A 273 -0.82 -21.54 -3.12
CA ARG A 273 0.38 -20.85 -3.57
C ARG A 273 0.90 -21.42 -4.87
N ASP A 274 1.43 -20.52 -5.72
CA ASP A 274 2.12 -20.89 -6.95
C ASP A 274 3.50 -21.53 -6.67
N ALA A 275 4.20 -21.92 -7.74
CA ALA A 275 5.54 -22.53 -7.65
C ALA A 275 6.60 -21.60 -7.01
N GLN A 276 6.35 -20.29 -6.94
CA GLN A 276 7.19 -19.32 -6.26
C GLN A 276 6.75 -19.06 -4.81
N GLY A 277 5.77 -19.80 -4.30
CA GLY A 277 5.23 -19.67 -2.96
C GLY A 277 4.31 -18.46 -2.79
N ARG A 278 3.79 -17.85 -3.87
CA ARG A 278 2.94 -16.67 -3.83
C ARG A 278 1.46 -17.06 -3.86
N GLY A 279 0.66 -16.45 -2.99
CA GLY A 279 -0.79 -16.60 -2.97
C GLY A 279 -1.48 -15.38 -3.58
N THR A 280 -2.57 -15.56 -4.32
CA THR A 280 -3.28 -14.46 -4.97
C THR A 280 -4.73 -14.42 -4.53
N VAL A 281 -5.18 -13.24 -4.10
CA VAL A 281 -6.59 -12.93 -3.85
C VAL A 281 -7.07 -11.93 -4.90
N THR A 282 -8.33 -11.99 -5.28
CA THR A 282 -8.86 -11.16 -6.38
C THR A 282 -10.25 -10.64 -6.07
N MET A 283 -10.52 -9.41 -6.47
CA MET A 283 -11.84 -8.82 -6.57
C MET A 283 -12.16 -8.59 -8.04
N LYS A 284 -13.34 -9.01 -8.49
CA LYS A 284 -13.79 -8.89 -9.88
C LYS A 284 -15.18 -8.25 -9.93
N GLY A 285 -15.35 -7.25 -10.80
CA GLY A 285 -16.60 -6.63 -11.22
C GLY A 285 -17.10 -7.20 -12.54
N LYS A 286 -17.74 -6.37 -13.36
CA LYS A 286 -18.24 -6.76 -14.68
C LYS A 286 -17.12 -7.02 -15.68
N THR A 287 -16.19 -6.10 -15.79
CA THR A 287 -15.02 -6.17 -16.70
C THR A 287 -13.72 -5.97 -15.94
N GLN A 288 -13.74 -5.14 -14.90
CA GLN A 288 -12.58 -4.78 -14.10
C GLN A 288 -12.27 -5.81 -13.02
N SER A 289 -11.02 -5.93 -12.70
CA SER A 289 -10.57 -6.71 -11.55
C SER A 289 -9.32 -6.12 -10.91
N VAL A 290 -9.12 -6.43 -9.63
CA VAL A 290 -7.89 -6.15 -8.88
C VAL A 290 -7.44 -7.44 -8.23
N SER A 291 -6.21 -7.86 -8.54
CA SER A 291 -5.56 -9.00 -7.88
C SER A 291 -4.46 -8.48 -6.96
N VAL A 292 -4.40 -9.04 -5.75
CA VAL A 292 -3.32 -8.83 -4.80
C VAL A 292 -2.59 -10.16 -4.62
N THR A 293 -1.33 -10.18 -5.03
CA THR A 293 -0.47 -11.36 -4.91
C THR A 293 0.47 -11.16 -3.72
N LEU A 294 0.45 -12.07 -2.77
CA LEU A 294 1.23 -12.06 -1.54
C LEU A 294 2.45 -12.95 -1.70
N GLY A 295 3.63 -12.44 -1.38
CA GLY A 295 4.84 -13.25 -1.27
C GLY A 295 4.78 -14.23 -0.09
N PRO A 296 5.68 -15.21 -0.04
CA PRO A 296 5.60 -16.36 0.89
C PRO A 296 5.64 -15.97 2.38
N LYS A 297 6.25 -14.85 2.75
CA LYS A 297 6.33 -14.41 4.15
C LYS A 297 5.10 -13.61 4.60
N TYR A 298 4.24 -13.14 3.69
CA TYR A 298 2.89 -12.73 4.07
C TYR A 298 2.03 -13.99 4.23
N ARG A 299 1.92 -14.45 5.47
CA ARG A 299 1.30 -15.73 5.85
C ARG A 299 -0.21 -15.71 5.73
N THR A 300 -0.80 -14.54 5.94
CA THR A 300 -2.24 -14.37 6.04
C THR A 300 -2.72 -13.19 5.20
N VAL A 301 -3.99 -13.23 4.85
CA VAL A 301 -4.73 -12.10 4.34
C VAL A 301 -5.92 -11.83 5.24
N LEU A 302 -6.10 -10.57 5.66
CA LEU A 302 -7.36 -10.15 6.23
C LEU A 302 -8.21 -9.55 5.10
N VAL A 303 -9.48 -9.91 5.07
CA VAL A 303 -10.46 -9.34 4.13
C VAL A 303 -11.38 -8.43 4.92
N TYR A 304 -11.39 -7.14 4.55
CA TYR A 304 -12.27 -6.16 5.16
C TYR A 304 -13.16 -5.51 4.12
N SER A 305 -14.48 -5.53 4.36
CA SER A 305 -15.47 -4.87 3.52
C SER A 305 -16.70 -4.53 4.35
N THR A 306 -17.04 -3.25 4.41
CA THR A 306 -18.28 -2.81 5.05
C THR A 306 -19.46 -2.97 4.10
N PRO A 307 -20.69 -3.18 4.61
CA PRO A 307 -21.88 -2.93 3.83
C PRO A 307 -21.84 -1.48 3.26
N ALA A 308 -22.62 -1.22 2.22
CA ALA A 308 -22.78 0.15 1.75
C ALA A 308 -23.07 1.07 2.96
N PRO A 309 -22.45 2.26 3.02
CA PRO A 309 -22.66 3.14 4.16
C PRO A 309 -24.17 3.39 4.34
N PRO A 310 -24.66 3.40 5.57
CA PRO A 310 -26.01 3.88 5.82
C PRO A 310 -26.13 5.30 5.27
N PRO A 311 -27.32 5.74 4.84
CA PRO A 311 -27.54 7.12 4.42
C PRO A 311 -26.96 8.05 5.52
N PRO A 312 -26.42 9.23 5.14
CA PRO A 312 -25.78 10.14 6.07
C PRO A 312 -26.72 10.40 7.25
N PRO A 313 -26.22 10.34 8.50
CA PRO A 313 -27.06 10.64 9.65
C PRO A 313 -27.65 12.04 9.49
N ASN A 314 -28.90 12.19 9.88
CA ASN A 314 -29.55 13.50 9.93
C ASN A 314 -28.60 14.49 10.64
N PRO A 315 -28.44 15.73 10.14
CA PRO A 315 -27.57 16.72 10.75
C PRO A 315 -28.05 17.00 12.17
N GLY A 316 -27.43 16.36 13.17
CA GLY A 316 -27.82 16.47 14.59
C GLY A 316 -27.29 15.38 15.49
N GLN A 317 -26.78 14.26 14.98
CA GLN A 317 -26.16 13.23 15.85
C GLN A 317 -24.64 13.22 15.65
N GLY A 318 -23.93 13.80 16.62
CA GLY A 318 -22.47 13.86 16.65
C GLY A 318 -21.85 12.47 16.75
N GLY A 319 -21.08 12.09 15.75
CA GLY A 319 -20.25 10.89 15.75
C GLY A 319 -19.10 11.00 16.75
N GLY A 320 -18.92 9.96 17.56
CA GLY A 320 -17.88 9.85 18.57
C GLY A 320 -16.46 9.98 17.99
N GLY A 321 -15.62 10.64 18.78
CA GLY A 321 -14.31 11.13 18.39
C GLY A 321 -13.34 10.07 17.86
N GLN A 322 -12.77 10.40 16.73
CA GLN A 322 -11.48 9.85 16.34
C GLN A 322 -10.42 10.49 17.24
N ASN A 323 -9.73 9.69 18.05
CA ASN A 323 -8.61 10.15 18.86
C ASN A 323 -7.55 10.77 17.95
N ARG A 324 -7.34 12.04 18.15
CA ARG A 324 -6.46 12.92 17.39
C ARG A 324 -5.02 12.62 17.81
N ALA A 325 -4.23 12.06 16.89
CA ALA A 325 -2.77 12.15 17.05
C ALA A 325 -2.36 13.63 17.15
N PRO A 326 -1.32 13.98 17.94
CA PRO A 326 -0.87 15.36 18.03
C PRO A 326 -0.58 15.88 16.62
N ALA A 327 -1.03 17.12 16.36
CA ALA A 327 -0.88 17.76 15.06
C ALA A 327 0.61 17.81 14.67
N PRO A 328 0.98 17.37 13.46
CA PRO A 328 2.34 17.56 12.97
C PRO A 328 2.65 19.06 12.87
N PRO A 329 3.94 19.46 12.95
CA PRO A 329 4.33 20.85 12.78
C PRO A 329 3.85 21.38 11.43
N PRO A 330 3.62 22.71 11.30
CA PRO A 330 3.08 23.30 10.10
C PRO A 330 3.99 23.01 8.89
N VAL A 331 3.39 22.44 7.86
CA VAL A 331 4.08 22.09 6.61
C VAL A 331 4.24 23.33 5.75
N SER A 332 5.38 23.41 5.08
CA SER A 332 5.78 24.40 4.09
C SER A 332 4.62 24.80 3.16
N THR A 333 4.41 26.12 3.00
CA THR A 333 3.44 26.77 2.12
C THR A 333 3.85 26.72 0.64
N GLY A 334 4.05 25.52 0.10
CA GLY A 334 4.08 25.31 -1.35
C GLY A 334 2.64 25.25 -1.92
N PRO A 335 2.44 25.49 -3.22
CA PRO A 335 1.12 25.34 -3.83
C PRO A 335 0.61 23.92 -3.61
N ALA A 336 -0.67 23.79 -3.19
CA ALA A 336 -1.31 22.50 -2.98
C ALA A 336 -1.16 21.63 -4.25
N ILE A 337 -0.60 20.42 -4.08
CA ILE A 337 -0.56 19.44 -5.16
C ILE A 337 -1.94 18.79 -5.19
N PRO A 338 -2.76 19.00 -6.24
CA PRO A 338 -4.02 18.29 -6.35
C PRO A 338 -3.74 16.79 -6.43
N LEU A 339 -4.64 15.97 -5.93
CA LEU A 339 -4.73 14.57 -6.37
C LEU A 339 -4.75 14.61 -7.90
N SER A 340 -4.04 13.70 -8.56
CA SER A 340 -3.84 13.77 -10.01
C SER A 340 -5.17 14.13 -10.70
N ALA A 341 -5.14 15.05 -11.66
CA ALA A 341 -6.33 15.51 -12.38
C ALA A 341 -7.08 14.37 -13.11
N THR A 342 -6.48 13.20 -13.15
CA THR A 342 -7.04 11.94 -13.65
C THR A 342 -7.77 11.14 -12.58
N THR A 343 -7.64 11.49 -11.29
CA THR A 343 -8.54 10.96 -10.27
C THR A 343 -9.88 11.64 -10.48
N GLY A 344 -10.68 11.10 -11.37
CA GLY A 344 -12.10 11.40 -11.40
C GLY A 344 -12.64 11.40 -9.96
N GLU A 345 -13.77 12.02 -9.74
CA GLU A 345 -14.43 12.08 -8.43
C GLU A 345 -14.25 10.76 -7.67
N PRO A 346 -13.93 10.81 -6.36
CA PRO A 346 -13.88 9.61 -5.53
C PRO A 346 -15.10 8.76 -5.85
N ALA A 347 -14.91 7.46 -6.08
CA ALA A 347 -16.04 6.60 -6.36
C ALA A 347 -17.11 6.84 -5.29
N PRO A 348 -18.36 7.06 -5.69
CA PRO A 348 -19.44 7.37 -4.75
C PRO A 348 -19.40 6.37 -3.60
N PRO A 349 -19.65 6.79 -2.36
CA PRO A 349 -19.62 5.90 -1.17
C PRO A 349 -20.45 4.63 -1.35
N GLU A 350 -21.53 4.70 -2.11
CA GLU A 350 -22.43 3.60 -2.44
C GLU A 350 -21.78 2.49 -3.28
N ARG A 351 -20.66 2.75 -3.98
CA ARG A 351 -19.95 1.70 -4.73
C ARG A 351 -19.26 0.70 -3.83
N GLY A 352 -18.88 1.11 -2.62
CA GLY A 352 -18.21 0.25 -1.66
C GLY A 352 -16.72 0.04 -1.94
N PHE A 353 -16.11 -0.87 -1.19
CA PHE A 353 -14.69 -1.23 -1.29
C PHE A 353 -14.44 -2.63 -0.72
N VAL A 354 -13.26 -3.17 -1.03
CA VAL A 354 -12.66 -4.32 -0.36
C VAL A 354 -11.24 -3.95 0.02
N ALA A 355 -10.83 -4.20 1.27
CA ALA A 355 -9.44 -4.25 1.63
C ALA A 355 -8.97 -5.71 1.61
N PHE A 356 -7.87 -5.96 0.93
CA PHE A 356 -7.08 -7.17 1.06
C PHE A 356 -5.79 -6.80 1.78
N GLU A 357 -5.64 -7.27 3.00
CA GLU A 357 -4.58 -6.86 3.91
C GLU A 357 -3.50 -7.95 3.99
N PRO A 358 -2.38 -7.84 3.24
CA PRO A 358 -1.25 -8.72 3.43
C PRO A 358 -0.68 -8.56 4.84
N MET A 359 -0.57 -9.66 5.60
CA MET A 359 0.01 -9.63 6.95
C MET A 359 1.08 -10.71 7.11
N ALA A 360 2.15 -10.39 7.85
CA ALA A 360 3.23 -11.33 8.17
C ALA A 360 2.78 -12.46 9.11
N GLY A 361 1.72 -12.22 9.89
CA GLY A 361 1.08 -13.19 10.77
C GLY A 361 -0.41 -12.87 10.91
N ILE A 362 -1.11 -13.57 11.79
CA ILE A 362 -2.51 -13.29 12.10
C ILE A 362 -2.66 -12.01 12.93
N THR A 363 -3.87 -11.48 13.04
CA THR A 363 -4.23 -10.50 14.08
C THR A 363 -3.77 -11.01 15.44
N ASN A 364 -3.18 -10.15 16.28
CA ASN A 364 -2.69 -10.52 17.61
C ASN A 364 -1.53 -11.53 17.61
N SER A 365 -0.78 -11.66 16.50
CA SER A 365 0.16 -12.78 16.30
C SER A 365 1.20 -12.93 17.42
N MET A 366 1.72 -11.83 17.99
CA MET A 366 2.72 -11.87 19.07
C MET A 366 2.12 -12.44 20.36
N ASN A 367 0.93 -12.00 20.75
CA ASN A 367 0.27 -12.47 21.96
C ASN A 367 -0.32 -13.87 21.77
N ALA A 368 -0.86 -14.16 20.59
CA ALA A 368 -1.31 -15.51 20.24
C ALA A 368 -0.16 -16.53 20.26
N ALA A 369 1.03 -16.13 19.79
CA ALA A 369 2.23 -16.98 19.86
C ALA A 369 2.66 -17.22 21.33
N HIS A 370 2.66 -16.19 22.16
CA HIS A 370 2.95 -16.32 23.60
C HIS A 370 1.98 -17.27 24.30
N LYS A 371 0.71 -17.26 23.92
CA LYS A 371 -0.34 -18.14 24.45
C LYS A 371 -0.33 -19.55 23.84
N GLY A 372 0.58 -19.84 22.89
CA GLY A 372 0.66 -21.11 22.19
C GLY A 372 -0.45 -21.35 21.15
N GLN A 373 -1.21 -20.32 20.81
CA GLN A 373 -2.32 -20.35 19.87
C GLN A 373 -1.89 -20.14 18.40
N TYR A 374 -0.69 -19.58 18.19
CA TYR A 374 -0.11 -19.33 16.86
C TYR A 374 1.36 -19.73 16.84
N LYS A 375 1.74 -20.57 15.87
CA LYS A 375 3.10 -21.15 15.80
C LYS A 375 3.99 -20.54 14.71
N GLU A 376 3.45 -19.69 13.87
CA GLU A 376 4.13 -19.18 12.68
C GLU A 376 4.61 -17.72 12.82
N LEU A 377 4.69 -17.21 14.07
CA LEU A 377 5.27 -15.89 14.29
C LEU A 377 6.70 -15.85 13.77
N GLN A 378 6.95 -14.95 12.85
CA GLN A 378 8.26 -14.74 12.27
C GLN A 378 9.14 -13.88 13.18
N SER A 379 10.44 -14.07 13.10
CA SER A 379 11.42 -13.32 13.87
C SER A 379 12.65 -13.02 13.03
N ILE A 380 13.29 -11.89 13.28
CA ILE A 380 14.54 -11.46 12.65
C ILE A 380 15.65 -11.60 13.70
N PRO A 381 16.68 -12.45 13.49
CA PRO A 381 17.79 -12.55 14.42
C PRO A 381 18.58 -11.24 14.53
N PRO A 382 19.37 -11.03 15.59
CA PRO A 382 20.28 -9.90 15.70
C PRO A 382 21.15 -9.71 14.46
N GLY A 383 21.20 -8.50 13.91
CA GLY A 383 21.93 -8.19 12.68
C GLY A 383 21.35 -8.80 11.40
N GLY A 384 20.25 -9.55 11.48
CA GLY A 384 19.56 -10.13 10.34
C GLY A 384 18.57 -9.18 9.67
N SER A 385 17.95 -9.66 8.59
CA SER A 385 16.91 -8.91 7.88
C SER A 385 15.74 -9.79 7.48
N TRP A 386 14.58 -9.16 7.34
CA TRP A 386 13.39 -9.72 6.75
C TRP A 386 13.02 -8.86 5.54
N GLU A 387 12.68 -9.51 4.43
CA GLU A 387 12.23 -8.81 3.23
C GLU A 387 11.11 -9.60 2.58
N GLU A 388 10.06 -8.89 2.14
CA GLU A 388 8.94 -9.47 1.42
C GLU A 388 8.25 -8.45 0.53
N SER A 389 7.56 -8.95 -0.52
CA SER A 389 6.76 -8.14 -1.44
C SER A 389 5.33 -8.63 -1.53
N PHE A 390 4.44 -7.70 -1.86
CA PHE A 390 3.16 -8.03 -2.48
C PHE A 390 2.95 -7.16 -3.72
N TRP A 391 2.07 -7.61 -4.60
CA TRP A 391 1.81 -6.95 -5.89
C TRP A 391 0.33 -6.67 -6.05
N VAL A 392 0.01 -5.46 -6.55
CA VAL A 392 -1.33 -5.06 -6.95
C VAL A 392 -1.39 -5.03 -8.46
N LYS A 393 -2.26 -5.85 -9.06
CA LYS A 393 -2.42 -5.96 -10.51
C LYS A 393 -3.87 -5.69 -10.90
N PRO A 394 -4.19 -4.49 -11.41
CA PRO A 394 -5.48 -4.22 -12.03
C PRO A 394 -5.55 -4.80 -13.45
N ALA A 395 -6.77 -5.15 -13.89
CA ALA A 395 -7.05 -5.59 -15.26
C ALA A 395 -8.47 -5.18 -15.68
N GLY A 396 -8.71 -5.12 -17.00
CA GLY A 396 -10.04 -4.83 -17.57
C GLY A 396 -10.45 -3.35 -17.56
N TYR A 397 -9.51 -2.43 -17.34
CA TYR A 397 -9.72 -0.98 -17.35
C TYR A 397 -9.58 -0.38 -18.75
#